data_da4bde02ffd41ad74c4895c2bb7afe67
#
_entry.id   da4bde02ffd41ad74c4895c2bb7afe67
#
_cell.length_a   1.000
_cell.length_b   1.000
_cell.length_c   1.000
_cell.angle_alpha   90.00
_cell.angle_beta   90.00
_cell.angle_gamma   90.00
#
_symmetry.space_group_name_H-M   'P 1'
#
loop_
_entity.id
_entity.type
_entity.pdbx_description
1 polymer ?
#
loop_
_entity_poly.entity_id
_entity_poly.type
_entity_poly.pdbx_seq_one_letter_code
_entity_poly.pdbx_strand_id
1 'polypeptide(L)' 'MSTASEREYTVESYNTDPEGRPQQSDMSKVVATSPQAAAMKVLNEDLHTIGDVTRLRARVKHTSSSGVEKVTTLYSKLPI' A
#
# COMPACT_ATOMS: atom_id res chain seq x y z
N MET A 1 -10.29 21.28 -16.41
CA MET A 1 -9.34 21.51 -15.47
C MET A 1 -8.79 20.26 -14.85
N SER A 2 -7.56 20.18 -14.83
CA SER A 2 -6.92 18.97 -14.42
C SER A 2 -6.61 18.96 -12.94
N THR A 3 -6.97 17.92 -12.29
CA THR A 3 -6.50 17.65 -10.96
C THR A 3 -5.51 16.52 -11.04
N ALA A 4 -5.00 16.08 -9.92
CA ALA A 4 -4.16 14.90 -9.89
C ALA A 4 -4.94 13.75 -10.50
N SER A 5 -4.30 13.02 -11.39
CA SER A 5 -4.94 11.88 -12.04
C SER A 5 -5.16 10.75 -11.06
N GLU A 6 -6.39 10.26 -11.03
CA GLU A 6 -6.69 9.07 -10.24
C GLU A 6 -6.39 7.83 -11.06
N ARG A 7 -5.93 6.79 -10.38
CA ARG A 7 -5.60 5.52 -11.00
C ARG A 7 -6.14 4.40 -10.15
N GLU A 8 -6.35 3.26 -10.79
CA GLU A 8 -6.71 2.06 -10.06
C GLU A 8 -5.45 1.41 -9.51
N TYR A 9 -5.47 1.13 -8.22
CA TYR A 9 -4.38 0.43 -7.55
C TYR A 9 -4.89 -0.86 -6.95
N THR A 10 -4.04 -1.88 -6.95
CA THR A 10 -4.31 -3.11 -6.23
C THR A 10 -3.54 -3.04 -4.92
N VAL A 11 -4.25 -3.06 -3.82
CA VAL A 11 -3.67 -2.97 -2.48
C VAL A 11 -3.72 -4.34 -1.84
N GLU A 12 -2.53 -4.88 -1.54
CA GLU A 12 -2.39 -6.13 -0.79
C GLU A 12 -2.10 -5.75 0.65
N SER A 13 -3.00 -6.08 1.56
CA SER A 13 -2.80 -5.78 2.96
C SER A 13 -2.07 -6.93 3.66
N TYR A 14 -1.29 -6.61 4.66
CA TYR A 14 -0.48 -7.56 5.39
C TYR A 14 -0.67 -7.39 6.89
N ASN A 15 -0.72 -8.51 7.58
CA ASN A 15 -0.65 -8.55 9.05
C ASN A 15 0.65 -9.24 9.43
N THR A 16 1.23 -8.82 10.54
CA THR A 16 2.44 -9.47 11.05
C THR A 16 2.01 -10.57 12.00
N ASP A 17 2.55 -11.79 11.80
CA ASP A 17 2.24 -12.89 12.69
C ASP A 17 3.01 -12.74 14.02
N PRO A 18 2.73 -13.61 15.02
CA PRO A 18 3.41 -13.48 16.32
C PRO A 18 4.92 -13.60 16.25
N GLU A 19 5.45 -14.16 15.17
CA GLU A 19 6.89 -14.32 14.98
C GLU A 19 7.50 -13.17 14.20
N GLY A 20 6.70 -12.16 13.85
CA GLY A 20 7.19 -10.99 13.15
C GLY A 20 7.22 -11.13 11.64
N ARG A 21 6.63 -12.18 11.08
CA ARG A 21 6.62 -12.40 9.64
C ARG A 21 5.37 -11.82 9.01
N PRO A 22 5.49 -11.11 7.89
CA PRO A 22 4.31 -10.59 7.19
C PRO A 22 3.47 -11.72 6.61
N GLN A 23 2.16 -11.61 6.79
CA GLN A 23 1.21 -12.56 6.21
C GLN A 23 0.22 -11.76 5.36
N GLN A 24 0.09 -12.13 4.09
CA GLN A 24 -0.89 -11.47 3.24
C GLN A 24 -2.29 -11.77 3.76
N SER A 25 -3.04 -10.71 3.97
CA SER A 25 -4.36 -10.82 4.56
C SER A 25 -5.47 -10.68 3.53
N ASP A 26 -5.40 -9.64 2.70
CA ASP A 26 -6.49 -9.31 1.80
C ASP A 26 -5.95 -8.55 0.60
N MET A 27 -6.77 -8.46 -0.46
CA MET A 27 -6.43 -7.74 -1.66
C MET A 27 -7.64 -6.93 -2.09
N SER A 28 -7.44 -5.66 -2.36
CA SER A 28 -8.52 -4.75 -2.76
C SER A 28 -8.08 -3.89 -3.91
N LYS A 29 -9.03 -3.54 -4.77
CA LYS A 29 -8.78 -2.55 -5.81
C LYS A 29 -9.41 -1.24 -5.40
N VAL A 30 -8.66 -0.15 -5.57
CA VAL A 30 -9.13 1.16 -5.15
C VAL A 30 -8.59 2.23 -6.09
N VAL A 31 -9.39 3.26 -6.30
CA VAL A 31 -8.99 4.41 -7.13
C VAL A 31 -8.46 5.50 -6.21
N ALA A 32 -7.26 5.97 -6.50
CA ALA A 32 -6.63 7.00 -5.70
C ALA A 32 -5.62 7.78 -6.54
N THR A 33 -5.07 8.83 -5.96
CA THR A 33 -4.11 9.69 -6.66
C THR A 33 -2.67 9.24 -6.44
N SER A 34 -2.43 8.36 -5.47
CA SER A 34 -1.10 7.84 -5.21
C SER A 34 -1.20 6.47 -4.56
N PRO A 35 -0.13 5.66 -4.63
CA PRO A 35 -0.14 4.35 -3.97
C PRO A 35 -0.36 4.46 -2.46
N GLN A 36 0.26 5.43 -1.82
CA GLN A 36 0.08 5.64 -0.38
C GLN A 36 -1.36 5.98 -0.05
N ALA A 37 -1.97 6.88 -0.84
CA ALA A 37 -3.37 7.24 -0.64
C ALA A 37 -4.29 6.04 -0.83
N ALA A 38 -3.97 5.18 -1.80
CA ALA A 38 -4.76 3.97 -2.02
C ALA A 38 -4.74 3.05 -0.81
N ALA A 39 -3.55 2.80 -0.27
CA ALA A 39 -3.41 1.93 0.89
C ALA A 39 -4.09 2.55 2.12
N MET A 40 -3.96 3.85 2.29
CA MET A 40 -4.58 4.53 3.43
C MET A 40 -6.10 4.49 3.37
N LYS A 41 -6.67 4.50 2.17
CA LYS A 41 -8.11 4.33 2.01
C LYS A 41 -8.57 2.94 2.46
N VAL A 42 -7.79 1.92 2.14
CA VAL A 42 -8.17 0.54 2.45
C VAL A 42 -7.97 0.23 3.91
N LEU A 43 -6.85 0.65 4.48
CA LEU A 43 -6.47 0.27 5.85
C LEU A 43 -6.89 1.30 6.88
N ASN A 44 -7.22 2.50 6.45
CA ASN A 44 -7.64 3.59 7.34
C ASN A 44 -6.61 3.86 8.44
N GLU A 45 -5.35 3.88 8.06
CA GLU A 45 -4.26 4.21 8.99
C GLU A 45 -3.14 4.92 8.27
N ASP A 46 -2.30 5.62 9.01
CA ASP A 46 -1.13 6.29 8.45
C ASP A 46 -0.07 5.25 8.09
N LEU A 47 0.42 5.33 6.86
CA LEU A 47 1.42 4.42 6.36
C LEU A 47 2.60 5.19 5.82
N HIS A 48 3.77 4.58 5.90
CA HIS A 48 5.02 5.22 5.49
C HIS A 48 5.76 4.34 4.49
N THR A 49 6.54 4.99 3.64
CA THR A 49 7.34 4.26 2.64
C THR A 49 8.65 3.73 3.23
N ILE A 50 8.97 4.09 4.46
CA ILE A 50 10.18 3.66 5.14
C ILE A 50 9.80 2.89 6.40
N GLY A 51 10.42 1.74 6.59
CA GLY A 51 10.17 0.91 7.75
C GLY A 51 10.86 -0.43 7.56
N ASP A 52 10.67 -1.34 8.51
CA ASP A 52 11.23 -2.67 8.38
C ASP A 52 10.14 -3.71 8.08
N VAL A 53 10.57 -4.90 7.73
CA VAL A 53 9.66 -5.94 7.27
C VAL A 53 8.66 -6.36 8.37
N THR A 54 9.00 -6.20 9.63
CA THR A 54 8.09 -6.56 10.71
C THR A 54 6.92 -5.59 10.82
N ARG A 55 6.97 -4.48 10.12
CA ARG A 55 5.91 -3.49 10.11
C ARG A 55 5.23 -3.37 8.74
N LEU A 56 5.49 -4.31 7.86
CA LEU A 56 4.89 -4.31 6.54
C LEU A 56 3.37 -4.41 6.66
N ARG A 57 2.66 -3.44 6.05
CA ARG A 57 1.21 -3.41 6.08
C ARG A 57 0.57 -3.53 4.71
N ALA A 58 1.23 -3.02 3.68
CA ALA A 58 0.63 -3.05 2.36
C ALA A 58 1.66 -3.06 1.26
N ARG A 59 1.31 -3.70 0.17
CA ARG A 59 1.97 -3.54 -1.11
C ARG A 59 0.94 -3.04 -2.10
N VAL A 60 1.26 -1.96 -2.79
CA VAL A 60 0.34 -1.35 -3.74
C VAL A 60 0.92 -1.50 -5.13
N LYS A 61 0.16 -2.14 -5.99
CA LYS A 61 0.59 -2.42 -7.35
C LYS A 61 -0.21 -1.60 -8.34
N HIS A 62 0.46 -1.10 -9.37
CA HIS A 62 -0.24 -0.51 -10.51
C HIS A 62 0.60 -0.66 -11.76
N THR A 63 -0.07 -0.61 -12.90
CA THR A 63 0.61 -0.67 -14.19
C THR A 63 0.64 0.75 -14.77
N SER A 64 1.83 1.21 -15.14
CA SER A 64 1.99 2.53 -15.74
C SER A 64 1.45 2.53 -17.17
N SER A 65 1.31 3.72 -17.75
CA SER A 65 0.83 3.84 -19.12
C SER A 65 1.74 3.15 -20.13
N SER A 66 3.00 2.95 -19.77
CA SER A 66 3.95 2.22 -20.63
C SER A 66 3.90 0.72 -20.44
N GLY A 67 3.03 0.21 -19.57
CA GLY A 67 2.89 -1.21 -19.32
C GLY A 67 3.81 -1.79 -18.27
N VAL A 68 4.54 -0.94 -17.55
CA VAL A 68 5.46 -1.39 -16.51
C VAL A 68 4.71 -1.46 -15.19
N GLU A 69 4.77 -2.63 -14.54
CA GLU A 69 4.17 -2.78 -13.22
C GLU A 69 5.09 -2.17 -12.17
N LYS A 70 4.51 -1.38 -11.27
CA LYS A 70 5.24 -0.79 -10.15
C LYS A 70 4.62 -1.26 -8.85
N VAL A 71 5.48 -1.50 -7.86
CA VAL A 71 5.05 -1.94 -6.54
C VAL A 71 5.59 -0.96 -5.51
N THR A 72 4.71 -0.43 -4.69
CA THR A 72 5.06 0.43 -3.58
C THR A 72 4.80 -0.32 -2.29
N THR A 73 5.81 -0.45 -1.44
CA THR A 73 5.70 -1.13 -0.16
C THR A 73 5.49 -0.09 0.94
N LEU A 74 4.51 -0.33 1.80
CA LEU A 74 4.17 0.61 2.87
C LEU A 74 4.18 -0.09 4.22
N TYR A 75 4.55 0.66 5.24
CA TYR A 75 4.78 0.15 6.59
C TYR A 75 3.95 0.91 7.60
N SER A 76 3.60 0.24 8.68
CA SER A 76 2.90 0.89 9.79
C SER A 76 3.79 1.93 10.45
N LYS A 77 3.14 2.96 10.99
CA LYS A 77 3.85 3.96 11.77
C LYS A 77 4.41 3.30 13.04
N LEU A 78 5.64 3.64 13.37
CA LEU A 78 6.26 3.13 14.58
C LEU A 78 5.55 3.69 15.80
N PRO A 79 5.21 2.85 16.77
CA PRO A 79 4.74 3.38 18.05
C PRO A 79 5.89 4.08 18.75
N ILE A 80 5.60 5.21 19.27
CA ILE A 80 6.60 6.00 19.98
C ILE A 80 6.22 6.04 21.43
#